data_3dbadcfa0ec4f07907280edc14d63ebb
#
_entry.id   3dbadcfa0ec4f07907280edc14d63ebb
#
_cell.length_a   1.000
_cell.length_b   1.000
_cell.length_c   1.000
_cell.angle_alpha   90.00
_cell.angle_beta   90.00
_cell.angle_gamma   90.00
#
_symmetry.space_group_name_H-M   'P 1'
#
loop_
_entity.id
_entity.type
_entity.pdbx_description
1 polymer ?
#
loop_
_entity_poly.entity_id
_entity_poly.type
_entity_poly.pdbx_seq_one_letter_code
_entity_poly.pdbx_strand_id
1 'polypeptide(L)'
;MENRKNFDFAEKAAVCAAAADYLESGAKADGISDRRFRVFHSAGARAQANAIFMGFLRNFFPIKAAVEEFCKKPPRPALKAALFCACADLATRKKAFQAVDSWVEFIKAKFSKGESGFANAVLRKFPEFTGKIAEEAEKNPSAGNLSLAYSHPEWLVKKWISEFGLETALEILKNNRIPSDVFLRSSGSEAARSLEKKFEKSLRPSPFENFKILAGGNWEAAEELLKSGEFYAQDPSTSLAPALLNPRAGDSILDLCAAPGGKSRMCADLALRSADFQKPACSNSLLVSVDAPGPRMKKLEENLSKIDFLKSHSIASDLESDGLVPELEKRGLPALFDGVLLDAPCSNTGVLRRRPDARYRLKESDISSCSELQRTLMAKSAKFVKPGGRLVYSTCSIEREENFRNAEWFAKNFPDFELAEGKICLPSLFSDGGGAFLFKRRSRI
;
A
#
# COMPACT_ATOMS: atom_id res chain seq x y z
N MET A 1 22.13 10.24 -10.04
CA MET A 1 21.22 11.30 -9.52
C MET A 1 21.41 12.58 -10.34
N GLU A 2 21.38 12.49 -11.66
CA GLU A 2 21.50 13.64 -12.56
C GLU A 2 20.32 13.64 -13.52
N ASN A 3 19.81 14.84 -13.82
CA ASN A 3 18.76 15.13 -14.77
C ASN A 3 17.33 14.67 -14.44
N ARG A 4 16.71 15.21 -13.38
CA ARG A 4 15.29 15.56 -13.53
C ARG A 4 15.25 16.75 -14.51
N LYS A 5 15.01 16.48 -15.80
CA LYS A 5 14.66 17.47 -16.81
C LYS A 5 13.60 18.41 -16.22
N ASN A 6 13.63 19.68 -16.59
CA ASN A 6 12.60 20.63 -16.19
C ASN A 6 11.22 20.00 -16.46
N PHE A 7 10.41 19.92 -15.41
CA PHE A 7 9.05 19.40 -15.48
C PHE A 7 8.25 20.27 -16.43
N ASP A 8 7.78 19.71 -17.52
CA ASP A 8 7.14 20.44 -18.62
C ASP A 8 5.81 21.07 -18.18
N PHE A 9 5.35 22.06 -18.92
CA PHE A 9 4.09 22.75 -18.70
C PHE A 9 2.88 21.80 -18.74
N ALA A 10 2.88 20.83 -19.65
CA ALA A 10 1.82 19.83 -19.76
C ALA A 10 1.73 18.96 -18.50
N GLU A 11 2.87 18.54 -17.97
CA GLU A 11 2.97 17.74 -16.76
C GLU A 11 2.48 18.53 -15.53
N LYS A 12 2.89 19.80 -15.37
CA LYS A 12 2.40 20.69 -14.32
C LYS A 12 0.89 20.89 -14.40
N ALA A 13 0.36 21.10 -15.61
CA ALA A 13 -1.07 21.26 -15.81
C ALA A 13 -1.85 20.00 -15.38
N ALA A 14 -1.37 18.80 -15.74
CA ALA A 14 -2.00 17.55 -15.34
C ALA A 14 -1.95 17.31 -13.82
N VAL A 15 -0.83 17.63 -13.18
CA VAL A 15 -0.70 17.50 -11.71
C VAL A 15 -1.62 18.50 -11.00
N CYS A 16 -1.71 19.74 -11.48
CA CYS A 16 -2.64 20.73 -10.93
C CYS A 16 -4.10 20.28 -11.09
N ALA A 17 -4.44 19.68 -12.26
CA ALA A 17 -5.77 19.12 -12.47
C ALA A 17 -6.07 17.93 -11.51
N ALA A 18 -5.09 17.07 -11.27
CA ALA A 18 -5.24 15.98 -10.30
C ALA A 18 -5.43 16.51 -8.86
N ALA A 19 -4.66 17.53 -8.47
CA ALA A 19 -4.81 18.18 -7.17
C ALA A 19 -6.18 18.89 -7.04
N ALA A 20 -6.66 19.55 -8.10
CA ALA A 20 -7.99 20.17 -8.12
C ALA A 20 -9.09 19.13 -7.94
N ASP A 21 -9.05 18.03 -8.72
CA ASP A 21 -10.00 16.90 -8.59
C ASP A 21 -10.02 16.36 -7.16
N TYR A 22 -8.85 16.20 -6.54
CA TYR A 22 -8.77 15.72 -5.16
C TYR A 22 -9.36 16.71 -4.16
N LEU A 23 -9.03 17.98 -4.28
CA LEU A 23 -9.52 19.04 -3.39
C LEU A 23 -11.05 19.23 -3.48
N GLU A 24 -11.63 18.95 -4.64
CA GLU A 24 -13.07 19.03 -4.87
C GLU A 24 -13.82 17.80 -4.41
N SER A 25 -13.33 16.60 -4.76
CA SER A 25 -14.07 15.35 -4.57
C SER A 25 -13.67 14.53 -3.35
N GLY A 26 -12.44 14.68 -2.84
CA GLY A 26 -11.85 13.79 -1.84
C GLY A 26 -11.71 12.33 -2.31
N ALA A 27 -11.80 12.07 -3.62
CA ALA A 27 -11.74 10.72 -4.18
C ALA A 27 -10.37 10.06 -3.97
N LYS A 28 -10.32 8.73 -4.15
CA LYS A 28 -9.06 7.96 -4.01
C LYS A 28 -8.01 8.47 -4.99
N ALA A 29 -6.80 8.73 -4.48
CA ALA A 29 -5.69 9.28 -5.26
C ALA A 29 -5.29 8.40 -6.44
N ASP A 30 -5.29 7.07 -6.28
CA ASP A 30 -4.97 6.12 -7.35
C ASP A 30 -5.89 6.31 -8.58
N GLY A 31 -7.21 6.43 -8.37
CA GLY A 31 -8.16 6.63 -9.46
C GLY A 31 -8.01 8.00 -10.16
N ILE A 32 -7.60 9.03 -9.42
CA ILE A 32 -7.32 10.36 -9.98
C ILE A 32 -6.03 10.30 -10.82
N SER A 33 -4.95 9.75 -10.27
CA SER A 33 -3.66 9.66 -10.95
C SER A 33 -3.75 8.79 -12.21
N ASP A 34 -4.41 7.63 -12.15
CA ASP A 34 -4.62 6.76 -13.30
C ASP A 34 -5.35 7.47 -14.44
N ARG A 35 -6.38 8.27 -14.12
CA ARG A 35 -7.12 9.04 -15.11
C ARG A 35 -6.31 10.21 -15.67
N ARG A 36 -5.66 11.02 -14.80
CA ARG A 36 -5.00 12.27 -15.19
C ARG A 36 -3.63 12.06 -15.81
N PHE A 37 -2.89 11.00 -15.43
CA PHE A 37 -1.53 10.76 -15.90
C PHE A 37 -1.43 9.73 -17.02
N ARG A 38 -2.57 9.16 -17.45
CA ARG A 38 -2.64 8.25 -18.60
C ARG A 38 -2.21 8.91 -19.91
N VAL A 39 -2.33 10.22 -20.02
CA VAL A 39 -1.94 11.02 -21.19
C VAL A 39 -0.42 11.04 -21.43
N PHE A 40 0.39 10.68 -20.44
CA PHE A 40 1.83 10.66 -20.59
C PHE A 40 2.32 9.33 -21.16
N HIS A 41 2.95 9.37 -22.32
CA HIS A 41 3.54 8.19 -22.95
C HIS A 41 4.83 7.73 -22.27
N SER A 42 5.59 8.66 -21.68
CA SER A 42 6.82 8.36 -20.94
C SER A 42 6.55 7.88 -19.52
N ALA A 43 7.10 6.72 -19.15
CA ALA A 43 7.07 6.23 -17.77
C ALA A 43 7.70 7.22 -16.78
N GLY A 44 8.76 7.91 -17.19
CA GLY A 44 9.42 8.94 -16.38
C GLY A 44 8.53 10.14 -16.10
N ALA A 45 7.80 10.65 -17.09
CA ALA A 45 6.85 11.76 -16.93
C ALA A 45 5.72 11.37 -15.97
N ARG A 46 5.14 10.18 -16.14
CA ARG A 46 4.13 9.64 -15.21
C ARG A 46 4.63 9.53 -13.78
N ALA A 47 5.84 8.97 -13.60
CA ALA A 47 6.44 8.82 -12.28
C ALA A 47 6.70 10.17 -11.61
N GLN A 48 7.16 11.18 -12.36
CA GLN A 48 7.40 12.52 -11.84
C GLN A 48 6.10 13.24 -11.47
N ALA A 49 5.08 13.18 -12.31
CA ALA A 49 3.76 13.73 -12.04
C ALA A 49 3.16 13.10 -10.77
N ASN A 50 3.23 11.77 -10.66
CA ASN A 50 2.76 11.04 -9.49
C ASN A 50 3.58 11.40 -8.24
N ALA A 51 4.89 11.59 -8.34
CA ALA A 51 5.72 11.98 -7.21
C ALA A 51 5.31 13.34 -6.61
N ILE A 52 4.97 14.33 -7.45
CA ILE A 52 4.50 15.65 -6.99
C ILE A 52 3.10 15.52 -6.39
N PHE A 53 2.18 14.79 -7.04
CA PHE A 53 0.83 14.60 -6.55
C PHE A 53 0.82 13.87 -5.19
N MET A 54 1.58 12.79 -5.05
CA MET A 54 1.73 12.09 -3.78
C MET A 54 2.50 12.93 -2.74
N GLY A 55 3.45 13.77 -3.19
CA GLY A 55 4.14 14.75 -2.34
C GLY A 55 3.18 15.79 -1.76
N PHE A 56 2.24 16.28 -2.56
CA PHE A 56 1.15 17.15 -2.11
C PHE A 56 0.31 16.45 -1.02
N LEU A 57 -0.11 15.22 -1.26
CA LEU A 57 -0.90 14.47 -0.28
C LEU A 57 -0.11 14.17 1.01
N ARG A 58 1.19 13.88 0.94
CA ARG A 58 2.04 13.65 2.13
C ARG A 58 2.24 14.88 2.98
N ASN A 59 2.16 16.07 2.38
CA ASN A 59 2.41 17.35 3.06
C ASN A 59 1.18 18.26 3.06
N PHE A 60 -0.01 17.69 2.98
CA PHE A 60 -1.27 18.43 2.81
C PHE A 60 -1.49 19.50 3.90
N PHE A 61 -1.32 19.15 5.18
CA PHE A 61 -1.58 20.09 6.28
C PHE A 61 -0.56 21.22 6.34
N PRO A 62 0.75 21.01 6.29
CA PRO A 62 1.70 22.14 6.29
C PRO A 62 1.58 23.00 5.03
N ILE A 63 1.25 22.42 3.87
CA ILE A 63 0.99 23.18 2.65
C ILE A 63 -0.27 24.05 2.80
N LYS A 64 -1.35 23.44 3.32
CA LYS A 64 -2.61 24.15 3.57
C LYS A 64 -2.39 25.29 4.55
N ALA A 65 -1.72 25.05 5.67
CA ALA A 65 -1.41 26.07 6.68
C ALA A 65 -0.56 27.23 6.10
N ALA A 66 0.47 26.93 5.30
CA ALA A 66 1.30 27.94 4.65
C ALA A 66 0.48 28.82 3.69
N VAL A 67 -0.40 28.23 2.89
CA VAL A 67 -1.24 28.99 1.96
C VAL A 67 -2.26 29.84 2.73
N GLU A 68 -2.85 29.33 3.80
CA GLU A 68 -3.78 30.08 4.67
C GLU A 68 -3.08 31.24 5.38
N GLU A 69 -1.85 31.05 5.89
CA GLU A 69 -1.06 32.10 6.55
C GLU A 69 -0.68 33.25 5.60
N PHE A 70 -0.25 32.91 4.38
CA PHE A 70 0.25 33.91 3.44
C PHE A 70 -0.82 34.53 2.54
N CYS A 71 -2.05 33.99 2.57
CA CYS A 71 -3.15 34.46 1.72
C CYS A 71 -4.22 35.19 2.53
N LYS A 72 -4.26 36.50 2.48
CA LYS A 72 -5.35 37.31 3.11
C LYS A 72 -6.74 36.94 2.59
N LYS A 73 -6.83 36.50 1.34
CA LYS A 73 -8.06 35.96 0.71
C LYS A 73 -7.74 34.63 0.07
N PRO A 74 -8.63 33.61 0.19
CA PRO A 74 -8.45 32.32 -0.45
C PRO A 74 -8.19 32.49 -1.95
N PRO A 75 -7.13 31.88 -2.51
CA PRO A 75 -6.91 31.89 -3.94
C PRO A 75 -8.01 31.09 -4.65
N ARG A 76 -8.33 31.47 -5.89
CA ARG A 76 -9.29 30.69 -6.70
C ARG A 76 -8.86 29.23 -6.83
N PRO A 77 -9.80 28.28 -6.98
CA PRO A 77 -9.51 26.83 -6.90
C PRO A 77 -8.33 26.37 -7.76
N ALA A 78 -8.26 26.83 -9.01
CA ALA A 78 -7.18 26.45 -9.93
C ALA A 78 -5.80 26.98 -9.48
N LEU A 79 -5.71 28.21 -8.97
CA LEU A 79 -4.46 28.74 -8.42
C LEU A 79 -4.09 28.04 -7.10
N LYS A 80 -5.07 27.74 -6.26
CA LYS A 80 -4.85 26.97 -5.03
C LYS A 80 -4.21 25.60 -5.33
N ALA A 81 -4.73 24.87 -6.31
CA ALA A 81 -4.17 23.58 -6.73
C ALA A 81 -2.74 23.74 -7.26
N ALA A 82 -2.47 24.77 -8.05
CA ALA A 82 -1.12 25.05 -8.56
C ALA A 82 -0.13 25.41 -7.43
N LEU A 83 -0.53 26.21 -6.45
CA LEU A 83 0.27 26.54 -5.27
C LEU A 83 0.57 25.29 -4.43
N PHE A 84 -0.43 24.44 -4.22
CA PHE A 84 -0.26 23.20 -3.45
C PHE A 84 0.73 22.25 -4.14
N CYS A 85 0.65 22.10 -5.46
CA CYS A 85 1.60 21.30 -6.23
C CYS A 85 3.01 21.90 -6.22
N ALA A 86 3.13 23.23 -6.33
CA ALA A 86 4.40 23.93 -6.27
C ALA A 86 5.07 23.74 -4.90
N CYS A 87 4.35 23.96 -3.81
CA CYS A 87 4.85 23.71 -2.44
C CYS A 87 5.28 22.24 -2.25
N ALA A 88 4.52 21.29 -2.79
CA ALA A 88 4.87 19.86 -2.74
C ALA A 88 6.16 19.55 -3.51
N ASP A 89 6.34 20.15 -4.68
CA ASP A 89 7.57 19.98 -5.46
C ASP A 89 8.78 20.58 -4.73
N LEU A 90 8.62 21.75 -4.09
CA LEU A 90 9.66 22.35 -3.25
C LEU A 90 10.04 21.45 -2.06
N ALA A 91 9.06 20.87 -1.37
CA ALA A 91 9.29 20.00 -0.22
C ALA A 91 10.07 18.73 -0.57
N THR A 92 10.07 18.30 -1.83
CA THR A 92 10.70 17.06 -2.29
C THR A 92 12.06 17.24 -2.98
N ARG A 93 12.41 18.50 -3.36
CA ARG A 93 13.65 18.77 -4.11
C ARG A 93 14.79 19.27 -3.22
N LYS A 94 16.01 18.77 -3.51
CA LYS A 94 17.25 19.28 -2.87
C LYS A 94 17.60 20.72 -3.27
N LYS A 95 17.15 21.20 -4.45
CA LYS A 95 17.40 22.56 -4.97
C LYS A 95 16.06 23.30 -5.13
N ALA A 96 15.51 23.77 -4.02
CA ALA A 96 14.21 24.43 -3.97
C ALA A 96 14.12 25.67 -4.90
N PHE A 97 15.20 26.44 -5.07
CA PHE A 97 15.22 27.69 -5.85
C PHE A 97 14.81 27.47 -7.32
N GLN A 98 15.37 26.45 -7.98
CA GLN A 98 15.03 26.16 -9.40
C GLN A 98 13.56 25.75 -9.58
N ALA A 99 12.97 25.14 -8.57
CA ALA A 99 11.56 24.80 -8.59
C ALA A 99 10.66 26.04 -8.49
N VAL A 100 11.04 27.04 -7.67
CA VAL A 100 10.27 28.27 -7.53
C VAL A 100 10.13 28.97 -8.89
N ASP A 101 11.24 29.24 -9.58
CA ASP A 101 11.22 29.96 -10.85
C ASP A 101 10.38 29.22 -11.90
N SER A 102 10.57 27.91 -12.01
CA SER A 102 9.81 27.07 -12.95
C SER A 102 8.29 27.06 -12.68
N TRP A 103 7.87 27.06 -11.40
CA TRP A 103 6.45 27.15 -11.06
C TRP A 103 5.88 28.56 -11.24
N VAL A 104 6.67 29.59 -10.95
CA VAL A 104 6.27 30.99 -11.18
C VAL A 104 6.05 31.26 -12.66
N GLU A 105 6.93 30.76 -13.54
CA GLU A 105 6.75 30.85 -15.00
C GLU A 105 5.48 30.13 -15.46
N PHE A 106 5.24 28.91 -14.97
CA PHE A 106 4.01 28.16 -15.27
C PHE A 106 2.76 28.96 -14.85
N ILE A 107 2.74 29.50 -13.62
CA ILE A 107 1.61 30.26 -13.09
C ILE A 107 1.41 31.54 -13.89
N LYS A 108 2.49 32.24 -14.29
CA LYS A 108 2.45 33.44 -15.13
C LYS A 108 1.80 33.14 -16.49
N ALA A 109 2.18 32.05 -17.12
CA ALA A 109 1.65 31.66 -18.43
C ALA A 109 0.20 31.17 -18.37
N LYS A 110 -0.15 30.43 -17.32
CA LYS A 110 -1.48 29.78 -17.18
C LYS A 110 -2.55 30.70 -16.60
N PHE A 111 -2.16 31.70 -15.80
CA PHE A 111 -3.07 32.57 -15.06
C PHE A 111 -2.79 34.03 -15.37
N SER A 112 -2.07 34.75 -14.48
CA SER A 112 -1.75 36.16 -14.68
C SER A 112 -0.41 36.54 -14.06
N LYS A 113 0.12 37.74 -14.47
CA LYS A 113 1.35 38.30 -13.89
C LYS A 113 1.17 38.61 -12.40
N GLY A 114 0.00 39.09 -11.97
CA GLY A 114 -0.28 39.37 -10.56
C GLY A 114 -0.29 38.11 -9.72
N GLU A 115 -0.93 37.05 -10.21
CA GLU A 115 -0.98 35.73 -9.51
C GLU A 115 0.39 35.08 -9.46
N SER A 116 1.25 35.25 -10.47
CA SER A 116 2.62 34.72 -10.43
C SER A 116 3.50 35.45 -9.42
N GLY A 117 3.35 36.79 -9.29
CA GLY A 117 4.03 37.56 -8.25
C GLY A 117 3.63 37.15 -6.84
N PHE A 118 2.33 36.92 -6.63
CA PHE A 118 1.80 36.38 -5.38
C PHE A 118 2.35 34.99 -5.10
N ALA A 119 2.31 34.05 -6.08
CA ALA A 119 2.86 32.72 -5.95
C ALA A 119 4.35 32.72 -5.58
N ASN A 120 5.15 33.60 -6.22
CA ASN A 120 6.57 33.75 -5.90
C ASN A 120 6.78 34.11 -4.42
N ALA A 121 5.96 35.05 -3.89
CA ALA A 121 6.05 35.47 -2.49
C ALA A 121 5.72 34.33 -1.53
N VAL A 122 4.69 33.52 -1.82
CA VAL A 122 4.32 32.33 -1.02
C VAL A 122 5.41 31.27 -1.07
N LEU A 123 5.87 30.91 -2.27
CA LEU A 123 6.83 29.83 -2.47
C LEU A 123 8.20 30.13 -1.82
N ARG A 124 8.64 31.38 -1.83
CA ARG A 124 9.91 31.77 -1.16
C ARG A 124 9.84 31.69 0.36
N LYS A 125 8.68 31.91 0.97
CA LYS A 125 8.47 31.84 2.42
C LYS A 125 8.16 30.43 2.91
N PHE A 126 7.70 29.55 2.03
CA PHE A 126 7.23 28.21 2.36
C PHE A 126 8.29 27.36 3.12
N PRO A 127 9.58 27.30 2.71
CA PRO A 127 10.58 26.51 3.42
C PRO A 127 10.83 26.96 4.87
N GLU A 128 10.90 28.29 5.10
CA GLU A 128 11.06 28.84 6.44
C GLU A 128 9.83 28.53 7.33
N PHE A 129 8.64 28.68 6.78
CA PHE A 129 7.39 28.41 7.48
C PHE A 129 7.30 26.92 7.90
N THR A 130 7.59 26.00 6.99
CA THR A 130 7.58 24.58 7.31
C THR A 130 8.72 24.16 8.26
N GLY A 131 9.85 24.86 8.21
CA GLY A 131 10.94 24.72 9.18
C GLY A 131 10.48 25.06 10.59
N LYS A 132 9.78 26.18 10.79
CA LYS A 132 9.21 26.56 12.10
C LYS A 132 8.19 25.56 12.63
N ILE A 133 7.34 25.02 11.75
CA ILE A 133 6.39 23.94 12.14
C ILE A 133 7.16 22.70 12.63
N ALA A 134 8.21 22.29 11.93
CA ALA A 134 9.02 21.14 12.31
C ALA A 134 9.76 21.38 13.64
N GLU A 135 10.37 22.55 13.83
CA GLU A 135 11.05 22.92 15.08
C GLU A 135 10.07 22.95 16.27
N GLU A 136 8.87 23.49 16.09
CA GLU A 136 7.85 23.50 17.15
C GLU A 136 7.40 22.10 17.51
N ALA A 137 7.21 21.22 16.52
CA ALA A 137 6.85 19.82 16.75
C ALA A 137 7.96 19.03 17.47
N GLU A 138 9.23 19.39 17.27
CA GLU A 138 10.36 18.80 17.99
C GLU A 138 10.45 19.31 19.43
N LYS A 139 10.27 20.62 19.66
CA LYS A 139 10.31 21.23 20.99
C LYS A 139 9.12 20.87 21.87
N ASN A 140 7.97 20.78 21.25
CA ASN A 140 6.70 20.51 21.92
C ASN A 140 5.90 19.46 21.12
N PRO A 141 6.16 18.16 21.28
CA PRO A 141 5.57 17.07 20.49
C PRO A 141 4.13 16.74 20.91
N SER A 142 3.27 17.76 21.03
CA SER A 142 1.84 17.58 21.21
C SER A 142 1.20 16.92 19.98
N ALA A 143 0.05 16.25 20.16
CA ALA A 143 -0.65 15.63 19.04
C ALA A 143 -1.03 16.65 17.95
N GLY A 144 -1.38 17.87 18.30
CA GLY A 144 -1.68 18.95 17.36
C GLY A 144 -0.46 19.38 16.54
N ASN A 145 0.69 19.61 17.20
CA ASN A 145 1.94 19.99 16.52
C ASN A 145 2.44 18.86 15.60
N LEU A 146 2.39 17.62 16.07
CA LEU A 146 2.75 16.45 15.26
C LEU A 146 1.77 16.23 14.09
N SER A 147 0.46 16.43 14.31
CA SER A 147 -0.55 16.39 13.26
C SER A 147 -0.22 17.37 12.13
N LEU A 148 0.08 18.62 12.47
CA LEU A 148 0.44 19.65 11.49
C LEU A 148 1.76 19.31 10.80
N ALA A 149 2.81 19.01 11.54
CA ALA A 149 4.15 18.79 11.00
C ALA A 149 4.23 17.54 10.10
N TYR A 150 3.56 16.46 10.47
CA TYR A 150 3.61 15.17 9.77
C TYR A 150 2.37 14.90 8.90
N SER A 151 1.43 15.82 8.85
CA SER A 151 0.25 15.77 7.98
C SER A 151 -0.63 14.52 8.20
N HIS A 152 -1.03 14.30 9.45
CA HIS A 152 -1.95 13.25 9.87
C HIS A 152 -3.10 13.85 10.68
N PRO A 153 -4.33 13.29 10.64
CA PRO A 153 -5.42 13.72 11.50
C PRO A 153 -5.02 13.67 12.99
N GLU A 154 -5.34 14.71 13.76
CA GLU A 154 -4.93 14.81 15.16
C GLU A 154 -5.48 13.66 16.02
N TRP A 155 -6.72 13.21 15.77
CA TRP A 155 -7.30 12.06 16.45
C TRP A 155 -6.47 10.78 16.26
N LEU A 156 -5.93 10.56 15.05
CA LEU A 156 -5.10 9.38 14.72
C LEU A 156 -3.74 9.47 15.42
N VAL A 157 -3.15 10.67 15.48
CA VAL A 157 -1.91 10.92 16.21
C VAL A 157 -2.11 10.67 17.71
N LYS A 158 -3.20 11.19 18.30
CA LYS A 158 -3.57 10.93 19.71
C LYS A 158 -3.72 9.44 19.98
N LYS A 159 -4.41 8.73 19.10
CA LYS A 159 -4.61 7.28 19.21
C LYS A 159 -3.26 6.54 19.20
N TRP A 160 -2.39 6.83 18.26
CA TRP A 160 -1.07 6.17 18.17
C TRP A 160 -0.16 6.50 19.34
N ILE A 161 -0.16 7.75 19.86
CA ILE A 161 0.58 8.09 21.07
C ILE A 161 0.06 7.26 22.26
N SER A 162 -1.26 7.13 22.40
CA SER A 162 -1.87 6.33 23.47
C SER A 162 -1.56 4.83 23.37
N GLU A 163 -1.51 4.28 22.16
CA GLU A 163 -1.34 2.83 21.93
C GLU A 163 0.11 2.37 21.87
N PHE A 164 0.99 3.18 21.29
CA PHE A 164 2.37 2.81 21.02
C PHE A 164 3.40 3.63 21.80
N GLY A 165 2.96 4.68 22.48
CA GLY A 165 3.85 5.68 23.08
C GLY A 165 4.34 6.73 22.07
N LEU A 166 4.84 7.86 22.60
CA LEU A 166 5.24 9.01 21.79
C LEU A 166 6.37 8.69 20.80
N GLU A 167 7.40 7.98 21.22
CA GLU A 167 8.56 7.67 20.41
C GLU A 167 8.19 6.83 19.18
N THR A 168 7.47 5.72 19.40
CA THR A 168 7.00 4.84 18.31
C THR A 168 6.02 5.56 17.39
N ALA A 169 5.08 6.33 17.94
CA ALA A 169 4.15 7.13 17.15
C ALA A 169 4.91 8.13 16.24
N LEU A 170 5.94 8.77 16.75
CA LEU A 170 6.78 9.70 15.99
C LEU A 170 7.52 8.98 14.84
N GLU A 171 8.04 7.78 15.07
CA GLU A 171 8.65 6.96 14.02
C GLU A 171 7.65 6.59 12.91
N ILE A 172 6.44 6.18 13.28
CA ILE A 172 5.36 5.89 12.31
C ILE A 172 5.07 7.13 11.47
N LEU A 173 4.90 8.30 12.11
CA LEU A 173 4.61 9.56 11.44
C LEU A 173 5.74 9.97 10.48
N LYS A 174 7.01 9.84 10.89
CA LYS A 174 8.19 10.11 10.06
C LYS A 174 8.24 9.18 8.85
N ASN A 175 8.07 7.88 9.06
CA ASN A 175 8.09 6.87 7.98
C ASN A 175 6.97 7.09 6.97
N ASN A 176 5.78 7.49 7.40
CA ASN A 176 4.65 7.79 6.53
C ASN A 176 4.88 9.01 5.60
N ARG A 177 5.83 9.89 5.90
CA ARG A 177 6.21 11.00 5.02
C ARG A 177 7.22 10.64 3.95
N ILE A 178 7.99 9.59 4.14
CA ILE A 178 9.03 9.18 3.19
C ILE A 178 8.38 8.39 2.04
N PRO A 179 8.66 8.73 0.77
CA PRO A 179 8.22 7.92 -0.35
C PRO A 179 8.70 6.47 -0.20
N SER A 180 7.80 5.52 -0.43
CA SER A 180 8.15 4.10 -0.35
C SER A 180 9.06 3.70 -1.52
N ASP A 181 10.06 2.89 -1.23
CA ASP A 181 10.79 2.16 -2.26
C ASP A 181 9.87 1.17 -2.99
N VAL A 182 10.23 0.83 -4.23
CA VAL A 182 9.58 -0.24 -4.98
C VAL A 182 10.33 -1.54 -4.70
N PHE A 183 9.69 -2.43 -3.98
CA PHE A 183 10.22 -3.75 -3.70
C PHE A 183 9.75 -4.75 -4.76
N LEU A 184 10.67 -5.57 -5.22
CA LEU A 184 10.45 -6.67 -6.15
C LEU A 184 10.77 -7.98 -5.42
N ARG A 185 9.76 -8.81 -5.19
CA ARG A 185 9.96 -10.16 -4.63
C ARG A 185 10.34 -11.12 -5.74
N SER A 186 11.44 -11.83 -5.56
CA SER A 186 11.95 -12.88 -6.46
C SER A 186 11.29 -14.21 -6.15
N SER A 187 11.01 -15.02 -7.17
CA SER A 187 10.60 -16.43 -7.01
C SER A 187 11.70 -17.27 -6.36
N GLY A 188 12.97 -16.86 -6.52
CA GLY A 188 14.15 -17.59 -6.07
C GLY A 188 14.55 -18.74 -6.99
N SER A 189 13.95 -18.86 -8.17
CA SER A 189 14.30 -19.82 -9.20
C SER A 189 15.68 -19.53 -9.81
N GLU A 190 16.21 -20.45 -10.62
CA GLU A 190 17.44 -20.23 -11.38
C GLU A 190 17.24 -19.11 -12.44
N ALA A 191 16.04 -19.08 -13.06
CA ALA A 191 15.67 -18.02 -13.99
C ALA A 191 15.64 -16.64 -13.31
N ALA A 192 15.09 -16.57 -12.09
CA ALA A 192 15.11 -15.34 -11.31
C ALA A 192 16.52 -14.87 -10.98
N ARG A 193 17.44 -15.78 -10.58
CA ARG A 193 18.85 -15.45 -10.33
C ARG A 193 19.56 -14.94 -11.58
N SER A 194 19.28 -15.53 -12.74
CA SER A 194 19.83 -15.07 -14.03
C SER A 194 19.37 -13.64 -14.36
N LEU A 195 18.08 -13.32 -14.12
CA LEU A 195 17.53 -11.98 -14.29
C LEU A 195 18.10 -10.99 -13.27
N GLU A 196 18.29 -11.38 -12.01
CA GLU A 196 18.97 -10.53 -11.01
C GLU A 196 20.36 -10.10 -11.47
N LYS A 197 21.14 -11.03 -12.04
CA LYS A 197 22.48 -10.73 -12.60
C LYS A 197 22.39 -9.82 -13.81
N LYS A 198 21.43 -10.06 -14.73
CA LYS A 198 21.19 -9.20 -15.90
C LYS A 198 20.87 -7.75 -15.50
N PHE A 199 20.06 -7.55 -14.46
CA PHE A 199 19.59 -6.26 -13.99
C PHE A 199 20.29 -5.75 -12.71
N GLU A 200 21.48 -6.24 -12.40
CA GLU A 200 22.23 -5.92 -11.18
C GLU A 200 22.32 -4.41 -10.91
N LYS A 201 22.57 -3.59 -11.94
CA LYS A 201 22.66 -2.12 -11.82
C LYS A 201 21.32 -1.44 -11.53
N SER A 202 20.22 -2.12 -11.82
CA SER A 202 18.84 -1.63 -11.60
C SER A 202 18.22 -2.15 -10.31
N LEU A 203 18.93 -2.99 -9.58
CA LEU A 203 18.46 -3.60 -8.33
C LEU A 203 19.43 -3.28 -7.19
N ARG A 204 18.88 -2.96 -6.01
CA ARG A 204 19.63 -2.82 -4.76
C ARG A 204 19.28 -3.95 -3.81
N PRO A 205 20.21 -4.37 -2.93
CA PRO A 205 19.91 -5.31 -1.87
C PRO A 205 18.74 -4.82 -0.98
N SER A 206 17.98 -5.76 -0.49
CA SER A 206 16.95 -5.55 0.53
C SER A 206 17.35 -6.27 1.81
N PRO A 207 16.97 -5.79 3.01
CA PRO A 207 17.17 -6.53 4.26
C PRO A 207 16.27 -7.78 4.37
N PHE A 208 15.34 -7.97 3.44
CA PHE A 208 14.45 -9.12 3.42
C PHE A 208 14.88 -10.15 2.38
N GLU A 209 14.86 -11.41 2.78
CA GLU A 209 15.18 -12.52 1.88
C GLU A 209 14.23 -12.54 0.68
N ASN A 210 14.78 -12.82 -0.50
CA ASN A 210 14.06 -12.85 -1.78
C ASN A 210 13.40 -11.52 -2.21
N PHE A 211 13.76 -10.41 -1.59
CA PHE A 211 13.34 -9.08 -2.03
C PHE A 211 14.53 -8.28 -2.57
N LYS A 212 14.27 -7.51 -3.61
CA LYS A 212 15.18 -6.50 -4.16
C LYS A 212 14.48 -5.15 -4.17
N ILE A 213 15.26 -4.09 -4.16
CA ILE A 213 14.75 -2.72 -4.28
C ILE A 213 15.09 -2.20 -5.66
N LEU A 214 14.10 -1.67 -6.38
CA LEU A 214 14.32 -1.03 -7.68
C LEU A 214 15.17 0.24 -7.50
N ALA A 215 16.35 0.26 -8.12
CA ALA A 215 17.27 1.38 -8.03
C ALA A 215 16.90 2.50 -9.01
N GLY A 216 16.96 3.75 -8.54
CA GLY A 216 16.89 4.94 -9.40
C GLY A 216 15.59 5.11 -10.21
N GLY A 217 14.53 4.34 -9.94
CA GLY A 217 13.28 4.40 -10.69
C GLY A 217 13.42 3.88 -12.12
N ASN A 218 14.27 2.88 -12.34
CA ASN A 218 14.42 2.23 -13.66
C ASN A 218 13.19 1.36 -13.98
N TRP A 219 12.12 2.01 -14.43
CA TRP A 219 10.84 1.38 -14.72
C TRP A 219 10.88 0.40 -15.89
N GLU A 220 11.79 0.58 -16.85
CA GLU A 220 11.98 -0.35 -17.98
C GLU A 220 12.48 -1.71 -17.49
N ALA A 221 13.49 -1.70 -16.60
CA ALA A 221 13.95 -2.92 -15.95
C ALA A 221 12.86 -3.57 -15.09
N ALA A 222 12.10 -2.77 -14.35
CA ALA A 222 10.99 -3.27 -13.55
C ALA A 222 9.92 -3.94 -14.42
N GLU A 223 9.57 -3.35 -15.56
CA GLU A 223 8.58 -3.90 -16.49
C GLU A 223 9.02 -5.25 -17.05
N GLU A 224 10.29 -5.40 -17.46
CA GLU A 224 10.82 -6.67 -17.95
C GLU A 224 10.83 -7.74 -16.84
N LEU A 225 11.28 -7.37 -15.62
CA LEU A 225 11.28 -8.27 -14.47
C LEU A 225 9.87 -8.76 -14.11
N LEU A 226 8.88 -7.86 -14.12
CA LEU A 226 7.49 -8.21 -13.80
C LEU A 226 6.80 -9.04 -14.90
N LYS A 227 7.17 -8.81 -16.17
CA LYS A 227 6.67 -9.61 -17.30
C LYS A 227 7.20 -11.03 -17.30
N SER A 228 8.41 -11.27 -16.79
CA SER A 228 9.00 -12.59 -16.72
C SER A 228 8.22 -13.60 -15.87
N GLY A 229 7.36 -13.12 -14.96
CA GLY A 229 6.71 -13.96 -13.96
C GLY A 229 7.59 -14.38 -12.78
N GLU A 230 8.91 -14.12 -12.85
CA GLU A 230 9.87 -14.45 -11.80
C GLU A 230 9.93 -13.41 -10.68
N PHE A 231 9.44 -12.21 -10.95
CA PHE A 231 9.37 -11.11 -10.00
C PHE A 231 7.96 -10.60 -9.82
N TYR A 232 7.66 -10.16 -8.60
CA TYR A 232 6.39 -9.58 -8.23
C TYR A 232 6.60 -8.29 -7.44
N ALA A 233 5.91 -7.21 -7.83
CA ALA A 233 5.95 -5.94 -7.06
C ALA A 233 5.16 -6.13 -5.76
N GLN A 234 5.85 -6.21 -4.65
CA GLN A 234 5.26 -6.56 -3.36
C GLN A 234 6.02 -5.92 -2.21
N ASP A 235 5.30 -5.37 -1.22
CA ASP A 235 5.94 -4.91 0.01
C ASP A 235 6.32 -6.08 0.91
N PRO A 236 7.48 -6.03 1.58
CA PRO A 236 7.90 -7.12 2.47
C PRO A 236 6.92 -7.45 3.59
N SER A 237 6.16 -6.48 4.13
CA SER A 237 5.16 -6.72 5.18
C SER A 237 4.08 -7.71 4.75
N THR A 238 3.76 -7.73 3.44
CA THR A 238 2.73 -8.63 2.90
C THR A 238 3.16 -10.10 2.88
N SER A 239 4.45 -10.39 3.08
CA SER A 239 4.97 -11.76 3.19
C SER A 239 4.63 -12.44 4.52
N LEU A 240 4.27 -11.66 5.53
CA LEU A 240 4.00 -12.17 6.88
C LEU A 240 2.90 -13.23 6.88
N ALA A 241 1.77 -12.96 6.25
CA ALA A 241 0.62 -13.85 6.25
C ALA A 241 0.87 -15.18 5.49
N PRO A 242 1.40 -15.19 4.25
CA PRO A 242 1.80 -16.43 3.60
C PRO A 242 2.87 -17.22 4.37
N ALA A 243 3.84 -16.54 5.00
CA ALA A 243 4.87 -17.18 5.81
C ALA A 243 4.28 -17.89 7.04
N LEU A 244 3.32 -17.26 7.74
CA LEU A 244 2.60 -17.88 8.86
C LEU A 244 1.72 -19.06 8.40
N LEU A 245 1.06 -18.93 7.25
CA LEU A 245 0.28 -20.03 6.68
C LEU A 245 1.18 -21.23 6.34
N ASN A 246 2.41 -20.97 5.91
CA ASN A 246 3.43 -21.97 5.58
C ASN A 246 2.90 -23.09 4.68
N PRO A 247 2.45 -22.78 3.45
CA PRO A 247 1.92 -23.77 2.52
C PRO A 247 2.96 -24.83 2.19
N ARG A 248 2.49 -26.08 2.05
CA ARG A 248 3.34 -27.24 1.72
C ARG A 248 2.92 -27.86 0.39
N ALA A 249 3.84 -28.56 -0.23
CA ALA A 249 3.53 -29.37 -1.41
C ALA A 249 2.41 -30.37 -1.11
N GLY A 250 1.40 -30.39 -1.97
CA GLY A 250 0.19 -31.20 -1.79
C GLY A 250 -0.95 -30.50 -1.04
N ASP A 251 -0.72 -29.35 -0.42
CA ASP A 251 -1.78 -28.59 0.25
C ASP A 251 -2.80 -28.05 -0.76
N SER A 252 -4.06 -28.01 -0.35
CA SER A 252 -5.11 -27.17 -0.94
C SER A 252 -5.21 -25.87 -0.15
N ILE A 253 -5.02 -24.73 -0.84
CA ILE A 253 -5.01 -23.40 -0.23
C ILE A 253 -6.17 -22.57 -0.79
N LEU A 254 -6.89 -21.89 0.10
CA LEU A 254 -7.92 -20.90 -0.22
C LEU A 254 -7.43 -19.53 0.23
N ASP A 255 -7.27 -18.60 -0.72
CA ASP A 255 -6.91 -17.19 -0.47
C ASP A 255 -8.14 -16.30 -0.68
N LEU A 256 -8.61 -15.67 0.37
CA LEU A 256 -9.82 -14.88 0.44
C LEU A 256 -9.47 -13.39 0.47
N CYS A 257 -10.21 -12.59 -0.31
CA CYS A 257 -9.92 -11.18 -0.61
C CYS A 257 -8.57 -11.03 -1.33
N ALA A 258 -8.30 -11.95 -2.27
CA ALA A 258 -6.99 -12.25 -2.83
C ALA A 258 -6.41 -11.16 -3.76
N ALA A 259 -7.26 -10.32 -4.39
CA ALA A 259 -6.80 -9.41 -5.43
C ALA A 259 -5.84 -8.31 -4.89
N PRO A 260 -4.73 -8.07 -5.57
CA PRO A 260 -4.37 -8.47 -6.94
C PRO A 260 -3.60 -9.79 -7.08
N GLY A 261 -3.46 -10.64 -6.03
CA GLY A 261 -2.86 -11.97 -6.12
C GLY A 261 -1.41 -12.10 -5.59
N GLY A 262 -0.89 -11.06 -4.93
CA GLY A 262 0.48 -11.10 -4.40
C GLY A 262 0.71 -12.14 -3.31
N LYS A 263 -0.25 -12.30 -2.40
CA LYS A 263 -0.22 -13.32 -1.35
C LYS A 263 -0.48 -14.71 -1.92
N SER A 264 -1.44 -14.84 -2.85
CA SER A 264 -1.70 -16.07 -3.61
C SER A 264 -0.42 -16.59 -4.28
N ARG A 265 0.27 -15.72 -5.04
CA ARG A 265 1.54 -16.07 -5.68
C ARG A 265 2.59 -16.51 -4.66
N MET A 266 2.70 -15.82 -3.54
CA MET A 266 3.67 -16.20 -2.51
C MET A 266 3.32 -17.54 -1.86
N CYS A 267 2.04 -17.84 -1.66
CA CYS A 267 1.62 -19.17 -1.18
C CYS A 267 2.03 -20.28 -2.17
N ALA A 268 1.86 -20.03 -3.48
CA ALA A 268 2.30 -20.97 -4.51
C ALA A 268 3.83 -21.18 -4.48
N ASP A 269 4.61 -20.09 -4.42
CA ASP A 269 6.07 -20.16 -4.35
C ASP A 269 6.57 -20.89 -3.10
N LEU A 270 5.91 -20.72 -1.94
CA LEU A 270 6.25 -21.42 -0.70
C LEU A 270 5.92 -22.91 -0.79
N ALA A 271 4.77 -23.28 -1.35
CA ALA A 271 4.41 -24.67 -1.59
C ALA A 271 5.42 -25.37 -2.51
N LEU A 272 5.86 -24.68 -3.58
CA LEU A 272 6.89 -25.22 -4.49
C LEU A 272 8.23 -25.45 -3.78
N ARG A 273 8.67 -24.52 -2.95
CA ARG A 273 9.95 -24.64 -2.21
C ARG A 273 9.94 -25.74 -1.16
N SER A 274 8.76 -26.11 -0.65
CA SER A 274 8.62 -27.20 0.33
C SER A 274 8.62 -28.58 -0.32
N ALA A 275 8.58 -28.66 -1.66
CA ALA A 275 8.64 -29.92 -2.39
C ALA A 275 10.04 -30.55 -2.29
N ASP A 276 10.08 -31.83 -1.95
CA ASP A 276 11.31 -32.60 -2.03
C ASP A 276 11.70 -32.77 -3.51
N PHE A 277 12.94 -32.41 -3.87
CA PHE A 277 13.43 -32.41 -5.26
C PHE A 277 13.33 -33.78 -5.95
N GLN A 278 13.04 -34.85 -5.21
CA GLN A 278 12.92 -36.20 -5.74
C GLN A 278 11.49 -36.61 -6.13
N LYS A 279 10.47 -35.78 -5.88
CA LYS A 279 9.07 -36.08 -6.25
C LYS A 279 8.46 -34.93 -7.02
N PRO A 280 7.68 -35.17 -8.10
CA PRO A 280 6.89 -34.12 -8.77
C PRO A 280 5.69 -33.72 -7.86
N ALA A 281 6.00 -33.21 -6.65
CA ALA A 281 5.06 -33.15 -5.54
C ALA A 281 4.06 -31.97 -5.65
N CYS A 282 4.32 -30.95 -6.50
CA CYS A 282 3.40 -29.82 -6.64
C CYS A 282 2.21 -30.09 -7.56
N SER A 283 2.23 -31.21 -8.31
CA SER A 283 1.11 -31.58 -9.21
C SER A 283 -0.24 -31.76 -8.49
N ASN A 284 -0.21 -32.05 -7.19
CA ASN A 284 -1.40 -32.21 -6.36
C ASN A 284 -1.74 -30.97 -5.52
N SER A 285 -0.91 -29.92 -5.56
CA SER A 285 -1.21 -28.68 -4.86
C SER A 285 -2.30 -27.90 -5.59
N LEU A 286 -3.20 -27.31 -4.82
CA LEU A 286 -4.32 -26.50 -5.34
C LEU A 286 -4.32 -25.14 -4.68
N LEU A 287 -4.44 -24.08 -5.48
CA LEU A 287 -4.65 -22.71 -5.04
C LEU A 287 -5.98 -22.18 -5.57
N VAL A 288 -6.88 -21.82 -4.69
CA VAL A 288 -8.13 -21.13 -5.04
C VAL A 288 -8.09 -19.73 -4.48
N SER A 289 -8.16 -18.72 -5.34
CA SER A 289 -8.10 -17.29 -4.97
C SER A 289 -9.43 -16.64 -5.24
N VAL A 290 -10.01 -16.03 -4.22
CA VAL A 290 -11.36 -15.45 -4.24
C VAL A 290 -11.29 -13.96 -3.95
N ASP A 291 -11.99 -13.16 -4.74
CA ASP A 291 -12.20 -11.72 -4.44
C ASP A 291 -13.61 -11.31 -4.88
N ALA A 292 -14.10 -10.20 -4.35
CA ALA A 292 -15.38 -9.65 -4.76
C ALA A 292 -15.39 -9.31 -6.26
N PRO A 293 -16.53 -9.47 -6.96
CA PRO A 293 -16.66 -9.08 -8.36
C PRO A 293 -16.24 -7.61 -8.57
N GLY A 294 -15.37 -7.34 -9.54
CA GLY A 294 -14.93 -5.99 -9.82
C GLY A 294 -13.63 -5.88 -10.64
N PRO A 295 -13.16 -4.65 -10.89
CA PRO A 295 -12.01 -4.42 -11.78
C PRO A 295 -10.70 -5.06 -11.29
N ARG A 296 -10.57 -5.38 -9.99
CA ARG A 296 -9.39 -6.02 -9.42
C ARG A 296 -9.25 -7.49 -9.84
N MET A 297 -10.36 -8.17 -10.18
CA MET A 297 -10.38 -9.56 -10.63
C MET A 297 -9.50 -9.79 -11.85
N LYS A 298 -9.52 -8.87 -12.82
CA LYS A 298 -8.66 -8.97 -14.01
C LYS A 298 -7.17 -9.05 -13.65
N LYS A 299 -6.71 -8.26 -12.67
CA LYS A 299 -5.32 -8.31 -12.20
C LYS A 299 -5.01 -9.60 -11.45
N LEU A 300 -5.96 -10.12 -10.69
CA LEU A 300 -5.83 -11.42 -10.03
C LEU A 300 -5.65 -12.53 -11.07
N GLU A 301 -6.49 -12.58 -12.08
CA GLU A 301 -6.41 -13.55 -13.18
C GLU A 301 -5.07 -13.47 -13.93
N GLU A 302 -4.66 -12.24 -14.31
CA GLU A 302 -3.36 -11.99 -14.97
C GLU A 302 -2.17 -12.46 -14.12
N ASN A 303 -2.23 -12.33 -12.79
CA ASN A 303 -1.16 -12.74 -11.91
C ASN A 303 -1.18 -14.23 -11.62
N LEU A 304 -2.35 -14.85 -11.52
CA LEU A 304 -2.49 -16.31 -11.36
C LEU A 304 -2.09 -17.05 -12.64
N SER A 305 -2.35 -16.51 -13.83
CA SER A 305 -1.93 -17.14 -15.09
C SER A 305 -0.42 -17.31 -15.25
N LYS A 306 0.37 -16.61 -14.43
CA LYS A 306 1.84 -16.78 -14.36
C LYS A 306 2.27 -17.92 -13.43
N ILE A 307 1.33 -18.62 -12.80
CA ILE A 307 1.59 -19.79 -11.95
C ILE A 307 1.28 -21.04 -12.77
N ASP A 308 2.29 -21.71 -13.29
CA ASP A 308 2.18 -22.87 -14.17
C ASP A 308 2.56 -24.20 -13.50
N PHE A 309 3.12 -24.13 -12.29
CA PHE A 309 3.66 -25.28 -11.57
C PHE A 309 2.67 -25.92 -10.56
N LEU A 310 1.49 -25.37 -10.37
CA LEU A 310 0.39 -25.94 -9.57
C LEU A 310 -0.97 -25.55 -10.18
N LYS A 311 -2.04 -26.26 -9.77
CA LYS A 311 -3.40 -25.91 -10.20
C LYS A 311 -3.87 -24.65 -9.48
N SER A 312 -4.21 -23.60 -10.24
CA SER A 312 -4.72 -22.34 -9.70
C SER A 312 -6.08 -21.98 -10.29
N HIS A 313 -6.98 -21.46 -9.46
CA HIS A 313 -8.32 -21.00 -9.85
C HIS A 313 -8.59 -19.63 -9.26
N SER A 314 -9.22 -18.74 -10.05
CA SER A 314 -9.81 -17.49 -9.58
C SER A 314 -11.33 -17.61 -9.53
N ILE A 315 -11.94 -17.08 -8.47
CA ILE A 315 -13.39 -17.06 -8.28
C ILE A 315 -13.82 -15.64 -7.90
N ALA A 316 -14.74 -15.06 -8.67
CA ALA A 316 -15.38 -13.82 -8.30
C ALA A 316 -16.57 -14.14 -7.39
N SER A 317 -16.41 -13.91 -6.09
CA SER A 317 -17.47 -14.13 -5.09
C SER A 317 -17.32 -13.15 -3.95
N ASP A 318 -18.43 -12.57 -3.52
CA ASP A 318 -18.48 -11.77 -2.32
C ASP A 318 -18.61 -12.68 -1.09
N LEU A 319 -17.63 -12.58 -0.19
CA LEU A 319 -17.62 -13.37 1.05
C LEU A 319 -18.74 -12.99 2.03
N GLU A 320 -19.31 -11.80 1.92
CA GLU A 320 -20.48 -11.44 2.72
C GLU A 320 -21.74 -12.19 2.27
N SER A 321 -21.77 -12.65 1.01
CA SER A 321 -22.79 -13.56 0.49
C SER A 321 -22.46 -15.03 0.77
N ASP A 322 -23.39 -15.95 0.56
CA ASP A 322 -23.19 -17.38 0.64
C ASP A 322 -22.88 -18.02 -0.73
N GLY A 323 -22.49 -17.20 -1.72
CA GLY A 323 -22.27 -17.63 -3.11
C GLY A 323 -21.01 -18.45 -3.36
N LEU A 324 -20.04 -18.48 -2.43
CA LEU A 324 -18.76 -19.18 -2.64
C LEU A 324 -18.93 -20.72 -2.63
N VAL A 325 -19.73 -21.28 -1.74
CA VAL A 325 -19.93 -22.74 -1.66
C VAL A 325 -20.48 -23.32 -2.95
N PRO A 326 -21.59 -22.81 -3.53
CA PRO A 326 -22.09 -23.24 -4.82
C PRO A 326 -21.08 -23.13 -5.97
N GLU A 327 -20.24 -22.07 -5.97
CA GLU A 327 -19.22 -21.92 -7.01
C GLU A 327 -18.08 -22.93 -6.88
N LEU A 328 -17.68 -23.30 -5.67
CA LEU A 328 -16.71 -24.38 -5.45
C LEU A 328 -17.27 -25.72 -5.94
N GLU A 329 -18.50 -26.07 -5.57
CA GLU A 329 -19.18 -27.30 -5.99
C GLU A 329 -19.31 -27.39 -7.51
N LYS A 330 -19.81 -26.33 -8.16
CA LYS A 330 -19.96 -26.25 -9.61
C LYS A 330 -18.66 -26.51 -10.38
N ARG A 331 -17.52 -26.11 -9.80
CA ARG A 331 -16.19 -26.30 -10.37
C ARG A 331 -15.49 -27.59 -9.96
N GLY A 332 -16.14 -28.44 -9.16
CA GLY A 332 -15.54 -29.65 -8.61
C GLY A 332 -14.36 -29.39 -7.68
N LEU A 333 -14.34 -28.23 -7.03
CA LEU A 333 -13.30 -27.83 -6.09
C LEU A 333 -13.66 -28.28 -4.67
N PRO A 334 -12.67 -28.50 -3.77
CA PRO A 334 -12.94 -28.97 -2.41
C PRO A 334 -13.73 -27.93 -1.61
N ALA A 335 -14.59 -28.41 -0.71
CA ALA A 335 -15.29 -27.56 0.25
C ALA A 335 -14.41 -27.16 1.46
N LEU A 336 -13.36 -27.92 1.74
CA LEU A 336 -12.44 -27.73 2.86
C LEU A 336 -10.99 -27.73 2.35
N PHE A 337 -10.17 -26.85 2.95
CA PHE A 337 -8.80 -26.58 2.56
C PHE A 337 -7.82 -26.85 3.70
N ASP A 338 -6.59 -27.24 3.38
CA ASP A 338 -5.50 -27.44 4.34
C ASP A 338 -5.03 -26.12 4.94
N GLY A 339 -5.07 -25.04 4.13
CA GLY A 339 -4.77 -23.68 4.54
C GLY A 339 -5.77 -22.67 3.97
N VAL A 340 -6.25 -21.78 4.81
CA VAL A 340 -7.10 -20.65 4.42
C VAL A 340 -6.39 -19.37 4.82
N LEU A 341 -6.24 -18.44 3.87
CA LEU A 341 -5.74 -17.10 4.08
C LEU A 341 -6.88 -16.10 3.92
N LEU A 342 -7.13 -15.28 4.92
CA LEU A 342 -8.04 -14.14 4.85
C LEU A 342 -7.23 -12.84 4.97
N ASP A 343 -7.01 -12.17 3.82
CA ASP A 343 -6.43 -10.83 3.78
C ASP A 343 -7.56 -9.80 3.80
N ALA A 344 -8.05 -9.51 5.01
CA ALA A 344 -9.31 -8.81 5.20
C ALA A 344 -9.25 -7.33 4.79
N PRO A 345 -10.34 -6.77 4.22
CA PRO A 345 -10.50 -5.33 4.06
C PRO A 345 -10.30 -4.61 5.40
N CYS A 346 -9.57 -3.49 5.39
CA CYS A 346 -9.17 -2.80 6.61
C CYS A 346 -9.03 -1.29 6.41
N SER A 347 -8.74 -0.56 7.50
CA SER A 347 -8.52 0.89 7.52
C SER A 347 -7.28 1.35 6.73
N ASN A 348 -6.37 0.45 6.38
CA ASN A 348 -5.10 0.73 5.68
C ASN A 348 -4.12 1.62 6.47
N THR A 349 -4.19 1.69 7.78
CA THR A 349 -3.32 2.56 8.59
C THR A 349 -1.84 2.16 8.55
N GLY A 350 -1.54 0.90 8.21
CA GLY A 350 -0.19 0.42 8.02
C GLY A 350 0.46 0.84 6.70
N VAL A 351 -0.33 1.26 5.69
CA VAL A 351 0.15 1.56 4.33
C VAL A 351 0.01 3.03 3.93
N LEU A 352 -0.12 3.94 4.89
CA LEU A 352 -0.31 5.38 4.64
C LEU A 352 0.88 6.03 3.91
N ARG A 353 2.04 5.41 3.94
CA ARG A 353 3.20 5.78 3.16
C ARG A 353 2.96 5.67 1.65
N ARG A 354 2.24 4.61 1.21
CA ARG A 354 1.88 4.37 -0.19
C ARG A 354 0.57 5.04 -0.57
N ARG A 355 -0.36 5.15 0.38
CA ARG A 355 -1.70 5.72 0.21
C ARG A 355 -1.90 6.93 1.11
N PRO A 356 -1.17 8.03 0.87
CA PRO A 356 -1.21 9.20 1.76
C PRO A 356 -2.59 9.86 1.84
N ASP A 357 -3.42 9.72 0.81
CA ASP A 357 -4.81 10.20 0.79
C ASP A 357 -5.72 9.46 1.78
N ALA A 358 -5.43 8.20 2.09
CA ALA A 358 -6.26 7.40 2.97
C ALA A 358 -6.40 8.05 4.36
N ARG A 359 -5.33 8.67 4.89
CA ARG A 359 -5.33 9.31 6.20
C ARG A 359 -6.36 10.45 6.33
N TYR A 360 -6.69 11.15 5.24
CA TYR A 360 -7.61 12.28 5.25
C TYR A 360 -9.06 11.88 5.04
N ARG A 361 -9.30 10.66 4.56
CA ARG A 361 -10.64 10.09 4.37
C ARG A 361 -11.05 9.22 5.54
N LEU A 362 -10.08 8.69 6.28
CA LEU A 362 -10.29 7.82 7.43
C LEU A 362 -10.95 8.59 8.58
N LYS A 363 -11.99 8.02 9.15
CA LYS A 363 -12.66 8.46 10.37
C LYS A 363 -12.41 7.43 11.48
N GLU A 364 -12.49 7.84 12.71
CA GLU A 364 -12.31 6.94 13.86
C GLU A 364 -13.35 5.80 13.85
N SER A 365 -14.60 6.10 13.44
CA SER A 365 -15.66 5.10 13.29
C SER A 365 -15.36 4.03 12.24
N ASP A 366 -14.54 4.34 11.22
CA ASP A 366 -14.23 3.38 10.16
C ASP A 366 -13.40 2.20 10.68
N ILE A 367 -12.57 2.42 11.72
CA ILE A 367 -11.80 1.36 12.37
C ILE A 367 -12.72 0.33 13.01
N SER A 368 -13.75 0.80 13.73
CA SER A 368 -14.74 -0.08 14.36
C SER A 368 -15.55 -0.85 13.31
N SER A 369 -16.02 -0.15 12.28
CA SER A 369 -16.76 -0.78 11.16
C SER A 369 -15.93 -1.83 10.42
N CYS A 370 -14.64 -1.54 10.14
CA CYS A 370 -13.73 -2.52 9.56
C CYS A 370 -13.57 -3.75 10.50
N SER A 371 -13.39 -3.52 11.80
CA SER A 371 -13.24 -4.61 12.77
C SER A 371 -14.46 -5.53 12.80
N GLU A 372 -15.68 -4.99 12.76
CA GLU A 372 -16.93 -5.78 12.71
C GLU A 372 -17.06 -6.58 11.43
N LEU A 373 -16.78 -5.98 10.28
CA LEU A 373 -16.75 -6.67 8.99
C LEU A 373 -15.72 -7.82 9.02
N GLN A 374 -14.54 -7.56 9.54
CA GLN A 374 -13.47 -8.56 9.64
C GLN A 374 -13.88 -9.76 10.50
N ARG A 375 -14.57 -9.54 11.62
CA ARG A 375 -15.13 -10.64 12.44
C ARG A 375 -16.11 -11.49 11.65
N THR A 376 -16.97 -10.88 10.88
CA THR A 376 -17.92 -11.58 10.00
C THR A 376 -17.17 -12.43 8.96
N LEU A 377 -16.14 -11.87 8.31
CA LEU A 377 -15.34 -12.58 7.32
C LEU A 377 -14.52 -13.71 7.95
N MET A 378 -13.95 -13.52 9.15
CA MET A 378 -13.25 -14.58 9.89
C MET A 378 -14.19 -15.76 10.22
N ALA A 379 -15.42 -15.47 10.68
CA ALA A 379 -16.43 -16.50 10.96
C ALA A 379 -16.81 -17.30 9.71
N LYS A 380 -16.95 -16.64 8.57
CA LYS A 380 -17.21 -17.31 7.29
C LYS A 380 -16.00 -18.12 6.81
N SER A 381 -14.79 -17.59 6.96
CA SER A 381 -13.54 -18.25 6.55
C SER A 381 -13.28 -19.55 7.33
N ALA A 382 -13.66 -19.61 8.60
CA ALA A 382 -13.51 -20.78 9.46
C ALA A 382 -14.20 -22.04 8.90
N LYS A 383 -15.29 -21.87 8.14
CA LYS A 383 -16.08 -22.96 7.55
C LYS A 383 -15.28 -23.74 6.49
N PHE A 384 -14.30 -23.12 5.86
CA PHE A 384 -13.49 -23.70 4.79
C PHE A 384 -12.22 -24.40 5.27
N VAL A 385 -11.90 -24.38 6.56
CA VAL A 385 -10.68 -24.99 7.10
C VAL A 385 -10.93 -26.45 7.44
N LYS A 386 -10.08 -27.37 6.96
CA LYS A 386 -10.11 -28.80 7.35
C LYS A 386 -9.86 -28.97 8.87
N PRO A 387 -10.38 -30.01 9.52
CA PRO A 387 -9.84 -30.47 10.82
C PRO A 387 -8.32 -30.67 10.71
N GLY A 388 -7.54 -30.11 11.62
CA GLY A 388 -6.08 -30.08 11.55
C GLY A 388 -5.50 -29.02 10.58
N GLY A 389 -6.34 -28.27 9.86
CA GLY A 389 -5.94 -27.22 8.94
C GLY A 389 -5.59 -25.90 9.64
N ARG A 390 -5.20 -24.91 8.83
CA ARG A 390 -4.69 -23.60 9.27
C ARG A 390 -5.55 -22.48 8.69
N LEU A 391 -5.84 -21.48 9.52
CA LEU A 391 -6.42 -20.19 9.10
C LEU A 391 -5.42 -19.10 9.44
N VAL A 392 -5.06 -18.27 8.46
CA VAL A 392 -4.35 -17.02 8.72
C VAL A 392 -5.28 -15.86 8.43
N TYR A 393 -5.49 -15.03 9.43
CA TYR A 393 -6.13 -13.74 9.33
C TYR A 393 -5.08 -12.66 9.21
N SER A 394 -5.20 -11.75 8.25
CA SER A 394 -4.27 -10.63 8.07
C SER A 394 -4.95 -9.34 7.67
N THR A 395 -4.29 -8.22 8.00
CA THR A 395 -4.69 -6.86 7.62
C THR A 395 -3.47 -6.03 7.26
N CYS A 396 -3.66 -4.99 6.45
CA CYS A 396 -2.68 -3.91 6.28
C CYS A 396 -2.92 -2.74 7.23
N SER A 397 -3.53 -2.99 8.38
CA SER A 397 -3.77 -2.05 9.48
C SER A 397 -2.80 -2.30 10.63
N ILE A 398 -2.46 -1.25 11.37
CA ILE A 398 -1.71 -1.37 12.63
C ILE A 398 -2.61 -1.20 13.87
N GLU A 399 -3.92 -1.00 13.66
CA GLU A 399 -4.88 -0.75 14.73
C GLU A 399 -5.15 -2.03 15.54
N ARG A 400 -5.18 -1.90 16.87
CA ARG A 400 -5.43 -3.04 17.77
C ARG A 400 -6.80 -3.68 17.57
N GLU A 401 -7.81 -2.86 17.23
CA GLU A 401 -9.18 -3.29 16.97
C GLU A 401 -9.24 -4.29 15.82
N GLU A 402 -8.49 -3.98 14.76
CA GLU A 402 -8.46 -4.76 13.51
C GLU A 402 -7.47 -5.94 13.57
N ASN A 403 -6.69 -6.07 14.63
CA ASN A 403 -5.65 -7.06 14.79
C ASN A 403 -5.85 -7.90 16.06
N PHE A 404 -5.17 -7.57 17.17
CA PHE A 404 -5.23 -8.37 18.41
C PHE A 404 -6.63 -8.59 18.95
N ARG A 405 -7.48 -7.55 18.98
CA ARG A 405 -8.85 -7.68 19.50
C ARG A 405 -9.71 -8.60 18.63
N ASN A 406 -9.51 -8.59 17.33
CA ASN A 406 -10.20 -9.51 16.43
C ASN A 406 -9.67 -10.95 16.58
N ALA A 407 -8.35 -11.12 16.75
CA ALA A 407 -7.76 -12.43 16.99
C ALA A 407 -8.24 -13.03 18.31
N GLU A 408 -8.27 -12.25 19.39
CA GLU A 408 -8.80 -12.67 20.69
C GLU A 408 -10.29 -13.01 20.62
N TRP A 409 -11.08 -12.16 19.95
CA TRP A 409 -12.50 -12.42 19.72
C TRP A 409 -12.71 -13.73 18.97
N PHE A 410 -11.94 -13.99 17.92
CA PHE A 410 -12.08 -15.23 17.16
C PHE A 410 -11.72 -16.45 17.99
N ALA A 411 -10.59 -16.46 18.69
CA ALA A 411 -10.21 -17.57 19.57
C ALA A 411 -11.26 -17.87 20.65
N LYS A 412 -11.91 -16.84 21.20
CA LYS A 412 -12.98 -16.99 22.20
C LYS A 412 -14.26 -17.59 21.60
N ASN A 413 -14.66 -17.19 20.39
CA ASN A 413 -15.94 -17.58 19.79
C ASN A 413 -15.86 -18.84 18.94
N PHE A 414 -14.65 -19.30 18.56
CA PHE A 414 -14.40 -20.49 17.77
C PHE A 414 -13.48 -21.46 18.53
N PRO A 415 -13.99 -22.20 19.52
CA PRO A 415 -13.19 -23.04 20.40
C PRO A 415 -12.49 -24.20 19.68
N ASP A 416 -12.93 -24.54 18.47
CA ASP A 416 -12.25 -25.51 17.60
C ASP A 416 -10.92 -24.96 17.04
N PHE A 417 -10.64 -23.69 17.18
CA PHE A 417 -9.43 -23.03 16.72
C PHE A 417 -8.56 -22.56 17.88
N GLU A 418 -7.26 -22.79 17.76
CA GLU A 418 -6.25 -22.32 18.69
C GLU A 418 -5.44 -21.21 18.02
N LEU A 419 -5.29 -20.05 18.67
CA LEU A 419 -4.37 -19.01 18.23
C LEU A 419 -2.93 -19.49 18.48
N ALA A 420 -2.23 -19.88 17.42
CA ALA A 420 -0.88 -20.43 17.50
C ALA A 420 0.21 -19.37 17.44
N GLU A 421 0.02 -18.33 16.65
CA GLU A 421 1.01 -17.24 16.47
C GLU A 421 0.30 -15.97 16.03
N GLY A 422 0.83 -14.82 16.44
CA GLY A 422 0.36 -13.52 15.98
C GLY A 422 1.49 -12.50 15.94
N LYS A 423 1.53 -11.70 14.88
CA LYS A 423 2.56 -10.69 14.69
C LYS A 423 1.99 -9.42 14.07
N ILE A 424 2.42 -8.27 14.59
CA ILE A 424 2.20 -6.95 13.97
C ILE A 424 3.55 -6.38 13.57
N CYS A 425 3.63 -5.86 12.34
CA CYS A 425 4.73 -5.06 11.85
C CYS A 425 4.27 -3.59 11.82
N LEU A 426 5.05 -2.69 12.39
CA LEU A 426 4.84 -1.26 12.27
C LEU A 426 5.53 -0.72 11.01
N PRO A 427 5.03 0.38 10.41
CA PRO A 427 5.67 1.01 9.27
C PRO A 427 7.12 1.39 9.57
N SER A 428 8.02 1.03 8.69
CA SER A 428 9.46 1.30 8.80
C SER A 428 10.02 1.89 7.50
N LEU A 429 11.32 2.18 7.46
CA LEU A 429 11.99 2.60 6.23
C LEU A 429 11.92 1.53 5.12
N PHE A 430 11.85 0.26 5.49
CA PHE A 430 11.97 -0.87 4.57
C PHE A 430 10.68 -1.67 4.36
N SER A 431 9.62 -1.38 5.12
CA SER A 431 8.35 -2.11 4.99
C SER A 431 7.18 -1.25 5.41
N ASP A 432 6.03 -1.54 4.86
CA ASP A 432 4.74 -1.07 5.34
C ASP A 432 4.38 -1.78 6.67
N GLY A 433 3.30 -1.35 7.31
CA GLY A 433 2.75 -1.99 8.49
C GLY A 433 1.62 -2.97 8.16
N GLY A 434 1.32 -3.86 9.10
CA GLY A 434 0.22 -4.80 9.02
C GLY A 434 0.30 -5.86 10.10
N GLY A 435 -0.75 -6.68 10.20
CA GLY A 435 -0.80 -7.78 11.15
C GLY A 435 -1.18 -9.10 10.50
N ALA A 436 -0.74 -10.20 11.09
CA ALA A 436 -1.17 -11.55 10.72
C ALA A 436 -1.22 -12.46 11.94
N PHE A 437 -2.23 -13.33 11.98
CA PHE A 437 -2.55 -14.22 13.09
C PHE A 437 -2.88 -15.61 12.54
N LEU A 438 -2.15 -16.60 13.02
CA LEU A 438 -2.32 -18.02 12.65
C LEU A 438 -3.21 -18.72 13.67
N PHE A 439 -4.26 -19.34 13.19
CA PHE A 439 -5.12 -20.24 13.94
C PHE A 439 -5.00 -21.66 13.40
N LYS A 440 -4.90 -22.64 14.28
CA LYS A 440 -4.92 -24.07 13.95
C LYS A 440 -6.26 -24.66 14.35
N ARG A 441 -6.96 -25.31 13.42
CA ARG A 441 -8.18 -26.02 13.71
C ARG A 441 -7.83 -27.37 14.35
N ARG A 442 -8.44 -27.69 15.48
CA ARG A 442 -8.24 -28.98 16.16
C ARG A 442 -8.66 -30.14 15.25
N SER A 443 -7.88 -31.21 15.25
CA SER A 443 -8.31 -32.45 14.62
C SER A 443 -9.48 -33.01 15.44
N ARG A 444 -10.54 -33.46 14.77
CA ARG A 444 -11.56 -34.26 15.46
C ARG A 444 -10.89 -35.57 15.89
N ILE A 445 -10.88 -35.85 17.20
CA ILE A 445 -10.49 -37.13 17.76
C ILE A 445 -11.52 -38.16 17.33
#